data_918bdfd5af3c6f05702ef1a7679d02ca
#
_entry.id   918bdfd5af3c6f05702ef1a7679d02ca
#
_cell.length_a   1.000
_cell.length_b   1.000
_cell.length_c   1.000
_cell.angle_alpha   90.00
_cell.angle_beta   90.00
_cell.angle_gamma   90.00
#
_symmetry.space_group_name_H-M   'P 1'
#
loop_
_entity.id
_entity.type
_entity.pdbx_description
1 polymer ?
#
loop_
_entity_poly.entity_id
_entity_poly.type
_entity_poly.pdbx_seq_one_letter_code
_entity_poly.pdbx_strand_id
1 'polypeptide(L)'
;MIFVGFGFLMTFLKRYCWSAVGMNFIIAAFVIQVSMITNGFWKNIVKTQWSIIEISMDTIIDADFAAGSVLIAVGAVLGKLNFIQYIFMAIFQTFFYSLSYNLGQFQLKAFDIGGSIFIHTFGAYFGLAVSYAYNGKIKDFKICSGNYNSNTFAYIGTIFLWIFWPSFNGALSSGDAQQRAIINTLLALTGSCISVFLISPFFKNGKFHAEYILNATLAGGVTIGNTADLISQPWISITIGFFAGFASLLGYVGVNEFLFKNISLHDTCGVHYLHGITGVSGGIVGIFIAFMSDSKEMNWENRTSTTQALYQVIALGMVLGIAIFSGLICGLFLRLFEAVEAPFDDEELWETEEDELEIANWMKIEETVKNLRNRNANKTNENNRYDGNRNSKVKVNNIEKGGIVELGKNINYEETPGSKDY
;
A
#
# COMPACT_ATOMS: atom_id res chain seq x y z
N MET A 1 -17.78 -3.45 0.78
CA MET A 1 -17.05 -4.40 1.66
C MET A 1 -15.56 -4.48 1.33
N ILE A 2 -15.14 -4.36 0.06
CA ILE A 2 -13.71 -4.35 -0.32
C ILE A 2 -12.92 -3.22 0.37
N PHE A 3 -13.51 -2.06 0.58
CA PHE A 3 -12.88 -0.92 1.25
C PHE A 3 -12.54 -1.18 2.72
N VAL A 4 -13.30 -2.04 3.41
CA VAL A 4 -12.95 -2.52 4.75
C VAL A 4 -11.62 -3.28 4.69
N GLY A 5 -11.47 -4.14 3.69
CA GLY A 5 -10.24 -4.88 3.45
C GLY A 5 -9.04 -3.95 3.19
N PHE A 6 -9.18 -2.96 2.32
CA PHE A 6 -8.12 -1.97 2.06
C PHE A 6 -7.73 -1.19 3.32
N GLY A 7 -8.70 -0.66 4.05
CA GLY A 7 -8.45 0.12 5.26
C GLY A 7 -7.69 -0.69 6.31
N PHE A 8 -8.18 -1.88 6.63
CA PHE A 8 -7.54 -2.73 7.64
C PHE A 8 -6.20 -3.31 7.17
N LEU A 9 -6.01 -3.66 5.89
CA LEU A 9 -4.71 -4.11 5.39
C LEU A 9 -3.60 -3.06 5.63
N MET A 10 -3.95 -1.78 5.56
CA MET A 10 -3.01 -0.68 5.74
C MET A 10 -2.70 -0.34 7.21
N THR A 11 -3.33 -1.02 8.19
CA THR A 11 -3.10 -0.77 9.62
C THR A 11 -1.81 -1.38 10.17
N PHE A 12 -0.96 -1.97 9.35
CA PHE A 12 0.27 -2.60 9.82
C PHE A 12 1.26 -1.63 10.48
N LEU A 13 1.19 -0.32 10.18
CA LEU A 13 1.98 0.71 10.84
C LEU A 13 1.51 0.92 12.29
N LYS A 14 2.40 0.72 13.27
CA LYS A 14 2.06 0.67 14.70
C LYS A 14 1.45 1.96 15.29
N ARG A 15 1.70 3.11 14.67
CA ARG A 15 1.21 4.43 15.13
C ARG A 15 0.33 5.14 14.09
N TYR A 16 -0.12 4.45 13.04
CA TYR A 16 -0.92 5.02 11.95
C TYR A 16 -2.12 4.13 11.58
N CYS A 17 -2.72 3.50 12.60
CA CYS A 17 -3.83 2.56 12.38
C CYS A 17 -5.15 3.27 12.15
N TRP A 18 -5.48 4.29 12.92
CA TRP A 18 -6.73 5.04 12.80
C TRP A 18 -6.75 5.85 11.52
N SER A 19 -5.65 6.53 11.21
CA SER A 19 -5.51 7.27 9.95
C SER A 19 -5.59 6.35 8.75
N ALA A 20 -4.99 5.15 8.79
CA ALA A 20 -5.10 4.18 7.70
C ALA A 20 -6.57 3.83 7.40
N VAL A 21 -7.36 3.49 8.41
CA VAL A 21 -8.78 3.15 8.23
C VAL A 21 -9.61 4.38 7.90
N GLY A 22 -9.48 5.46 8.66
CA GLY A 22 -10.28 6.68 8.50
C GLY A 22 -10.05 7.35 7.15
N MET A 23 -8.79 7.46 6.70
CA MET A 23 -8.46 8.02 5.39
C MET A 23 -9.01 7.16 4.25
N ASN A 24 -8.95 5.82 4.36
CA ASN A 24 -9.56 4.96 3.36
C ASN A 24 -11.07 5.21 3.22
N PHE A 25 -11.81 5.37 4.34
CA PHE A 25 -13.24 5.63 4.28
C PHE A 25 -13.58 6.96 3.64
N ILE A 26 -12.95 8.05 4.08
CA ILE A 26 -13.27 9.38 3.56
C ILE A 26 -12.85 9.52 2.09
N ILE A 27 -11.70 8.98 1.71
CA ILE A 27 -11.22 9.01 0.33
C ILE A 27 -12.12 8.17 -0.57
N ALA A 28 -12.51 6.95 -0.17
CA ALA A 28 -13.41 6.14 -0.94
C ALA A 28 -14.76 6.83 -1.16
N ALA A 29 -15.38 7.35 -0.09
CA ALA A 29 -16.66 8.06 -0.17
C ALA A 29 -16.60 9.30 -1.07
N PHE A 30 -15.48 10.02 -1.03
CA PHE A 30 -15.26 11.20 -1.86
C PHE A 30 -15.00 10.83 -3.33
N VAL A 31 -14.14 9.85 -3.59
CA VAL A 31 -13.78 9.41 -4.94
C VAL A 31 -14.97 8.82 -5.68
N ILE A 32 -15.85 8.06 -5.03
CA ILE A 32 -17.07 7.54 -5.65
C ILE A 32 -17.88 8.68 -6.29
N GLN A 33 -18.06 9.80 -5.59
CA GLN A 33 -18.81 10.94 -6.12
C GLN A 33 -18.06 11.66 -7.24
N VAL A 34 -16.78 11.93 -7.06
CA VAL A 34 -15.93 12.60 -8.06
C VAL A 34 -15.80 11.76 -9.33
N SER A 35 -15.67 10.45 -9.18
CA SER A 35 -15.51 9.53 -10.31
C SER A 35 -16.74 9.49 -11.21
N MET A 36 -17.94 9.49 -10.65
CA MET A 36 -19.16 9.54 -11.49
C MET A 36 -19.15 10.75 -12.42
N ILE A 37 -18.69 11.90 -11.94
CA ILE A 37 -18.60 13.13 -12.74
C ILE A 37 -17.47 13.05 -13.76
N THR A 38 -16.25 12.68 -13.32
CA THR A 38 -15.07 12.65 -14.20
C THR A 38 -15.16 11.53 -15.24
N ASN A 39 -15.71 10.39 -14.88
CA ASN A 39 -15.95 9.28 -15.81
C ASN A 39 -16.97 9.65 -16.87
N GLY A 40 -18.10 10.25 -16.49
CA GLY A 40 -19.10 10.75 -17.42
C GLY A 40 -18.55 11.85 -18.34
N PHE A 41 -17.75 12.78 -17.81
CA PHE A 41 -17.08 13.81 -18.58
C PHE A 41 -16.16 13.23 -19.67
N TRP A 42 -15.25 12.32 -19.29
CA TRP A 42 -14.34 11.71 -20.25
C TRP A 42 -15.04 10.76 -21.24
N LYS A 43 -16.08 10.06 -20.80
CA LYS A 43 -16.93 9.25 -21.69
C LYS A 43 -17.54 10.08 -22.80
N ASN A 44 -18.07 11.25 -22.48
CA ASN A 44 -18.63 12.17 -23.45
C ASN A 44 -17.56 12.69 -24.46
N ILE A 45 -16.38 13.04 -23.99
CA ILE A 45 -15.26 13.46 -24.83
C ILE A 45 -14.81 12.33 -25.74
N VAL A 46 -14.50 11.15 -25.18
CA VAL A 46 -13.95 10.01 -25.91
C VAL A 46 -14.92 9.48 -26.96
N LYS A 47 -16.22 9.49 -26.64
CA LYS A 47 -17.28 9.12 -27.60
C LYS A 47 -17.70 10.25 -28.56
N THR A 48 -17.18 11.45 -28.35
CA THR A 48 -17.59 12.66 -29.12
C THR A 48 -19.10 12.92 -29.10
N GLN A 49 -19.77 12.49 -28.03
CA GLN A 49 -21.21 12.58 -27.86
C GLN A 49 -21.53 13.09 -26.45
N TRP A 50 -22.09 14.31 -26.38
CA TRP A 50 -22.52 14.88 -25.11
C TRP A 50 -23.90 14.37 -24.69
N SER A 51 -23.94 13.71 -23.55
CA SER A 51 -25.16 13.22 -22.92
C SER A 51 -25.16 13.58 -21.43
N ILE A 52 -26.35 13.52 -20.83
CA ILE A 52 -26.47 13.64 -19.39
C ILE A 52 -25.77 12.43 -18.74
N ILE A 53 -25.09 12.67 -17.62
CA ILE A 53 -24.45 11.62 -16.85
C ILE A 53 -25.55 10.83 -16.12
N GLU A 54 -25.74 9.60 -16.53
CA GLU A 54 -26.72 8.70 -15.91
C GLU A 54 -26.08 7.99 -14.72
N ILE A 55 -26.81 7.89 -13.61
CA ILE A 55 -26.42 7.11 -12.44
C ILE A 55 -27.14 5.77 -12.51
N SER A 56 -26.37 4.68 -12.65
CA SER A 56 -26.84 3.30 -12.67
C SER A 56 -25.97 2.45 -11.72
N MET A 57 -26.35 1.20 -11.51
CA MET A 57 -25.50 0.28 -10.73
C MET A 57 -24.12 0.11 -11.35
N ASP A 58 -24.02 0.04 -12.68
CA ASP A 58 -22.73 -0.07 -13.38
C ASP A 58 -21.86 1.16 -13.15
N THR A 59 -22.43 2.37 -13.22
CA THR A 59 -21.66 3.60 -12.95
C THR A 59 -21.22 3.72 -11.49
N ILE A 60 -21.97 3.15 -10.55
CA ILE A 60 -21.56 3.07 -9.13
C ILE A 60 -20.41 2.07 -8.98
N ILE A 61 -20.47 0.89 -9.63
CA ILE A 61 -19.40 -0.11 -9.60
C ILE A 61 -18.14 0.45 -10.26
N ASP A 62 -18.24 1.15 -11.39
CA ASP A 62 -17.10 1.85 -12.00
C ASP A 62 -16.49 2.89 -11.06
N ALA A 63 -17.32 3.59 -10.28
CA ALA A 63 -16.85 4.54 -9.28
C ALA A 63 -16.17 3.86 -8.08
N ASP A 64 -16.66 2.70 -7.65
CA ASP A 64 -16.01 1.86 -6.64
C ASP A 64 -14.64 1.36 -7.14
N PHE A 65 -14.51 1.03 -8.41
CA PHE A 65 -13.24 0.64 -9.03
C PHE A 65 -12.24 1.81 -9.07
N ALA A 66 -12.71 3.01 -9.40
CA ALA A 66 -11.88 4.21 -9.31
C ALA A 66 -11.40 4.45 -7.87
N ALA A 67 -12.29 4.30 -6.89
CA ALA A 67 -11.92 4.40 -5.47
C ALA A 67 -10.86 3.35 -5.10
N GLY A 68 -11.02 2.10 -5.54
CA GLY A 68 -10.01 1.05 -5.35
C GLY A 68 -8.64 1.45 -5.91
N SER A 69 -8.60 2.02 -7.13
CA SER A 69 -7.35 2.51 -7.73
C SER A 69 -6.70 3.65 -6.93
N VAL A 70 -7.51 4.58 -6.41
CA VAL A 70 -7.00 5.68 -5.57
C VAL A 70 -6.48 5.17 -4.23
N LEU A 71 -7.18 4.21 -3.59
CA LEU A 71 -6.73 3.62 -2.33
C LEU A 71 -5.40 2.84 -2.49
N ILE A 72 -5.18 2.21 -3.64
CA ILE A 72 -3.87 1.61 -3.96
C ILE A 72 -2.79 2.69 -3.97
N ALA A 73 -3.01 3.81 -4.65
CA ALA A 73 -2.04 4.90 -4.68
C ALA A 73 -1.79 5.53 -3.30
N VAL A 74 -2.85 5.65 -2.48
CA VAL A 74 -2.73 6.08 -1.07
C VAL A 74 -1.75 5.17 -0.33
N GLY A 75 -1.80 3.86 -0.55
CA GLY A 75 -0.86 2.91 0.04
C GLY A 75 0.61 3.22 -0.22
N ALA A 76 0.97 3.73 -1.41
CA ALA A 76 2.36 4.12 -1.72
C ALA A 76 2.85 5.32 -0.90
N VAL A 77 1.94 6.20 -0.51
CA VAL A 77 2.23 7.45 0.22
C VAL A 77 1.64 7.49 1.62
N LEU A 78 1.17 6.36 2.13
CA LEU A 78 0.53 6.27 3.44
C LEU A 78 1.44 6.85 4.52
N GLY A 79 0.90 7.74 5.37
CA GLY A 79 1.60 8.40 6.46
C GLY A 79 2.56 9.53 6.05
N LYS A 80 2.62 9.89 4.75
CA LYS A 80 3.52 10.95 4.24
C LYS A 80 2.81 12.25 3.89
N LEU A 81 1.50 12.22 3.77
CA LEU A 81 0.67 13.33 3.32
C LEU A 81 -0.27 13.78 4.43
N ASN A 82 -0.54 15.08 4.48
CA ASN A 82 -1.62 15.62 5.31
C ASN A 82 -2.99 15.41 4.64
N PHE A 83 -4.05 15.71 5.37
CA PHE A 83 -5.42 15.49 4.91
C PHE A 83 -5.74 16.18 3.58
N ILE A 84 -5.34 17.44 3.43
CA ILE A 84 -5.60 18.24 2.22
C ILE A 84 -4.85 17.67 1.02
N GLN A 85 -3.61 17.22 1.23
CA GLN A 85 -2.81 16.59 0.20
C GLN A 85 -3.43 15.27 -0.28
N TYR A 86 -3.99 14.44 0.62
CA TYR A 86 -4.72 13.23 0.23
C TYR A 86 -5.95 13.54 -0.62
N ILE A 87 -6.76 14.53 -0.25
CA ILE A 87 -7.94 14.91 -1.03
C ILE A 87 -7.55 15.47 -2.40
N PHE A 88 -6.51 16.32 -2.48
CA PHE A 88 -6.00 16.82 -3.75
C PHE A 88 -5.51 15.68 -4.65
N MET A 89 -4.70 14.75 -4.11
CA MET A 89 -4.22 13.58 -4.83
C MET A 89 -5.39 12.73 -5.36
N ALA A 90 -6.42 12.52 -4.53
CA ALA A 90 -7.59 11.73 -4.90
C ALA A 90 -8.36 12.34 -6.08
N ILE A 91 -8.60 13.66 -6.08
CA ILE A 91 -9.25 14.36 -7.20
C ILE A 91 -8.41 14.23 -8.47
N PHE A 92 -7.12 14.53 -8.34
CA PHE A 92 -6.19 14.55 -9.47
C PHE A 92 -6.06 13.17 -10.10
N GLN A 93 -5.88 12.13 -9.27
CA GLN A 93 -5.82 10.75 -9.75
C GLN A 93 -7.11 10.31 -10.43
N THR A 94 -8.27 10.59 -9.82
CA THR A 94 -9.58 10.19 -10.35
C THR A 94 -9.81 10.77 -11.74
N PHE A 95 -9.37 12.02 -11.99
CA PHE A 95 -9.47 12.64 -13.30
C PHE A 95 -8.67 11.87 -14.37
N PHE A 96 -7.40 11.54 -14.11
CA PHE A 96 -6.56 10.82 -15.06
C PHE A 96 -6.87 9.33 -15.15
N TYR A 97 -7.34 8.73 -14.05
CA TYR A 97 -7.89 7.37 -14.06
C TYR A 97 -9.08 7.28 -15.03
N SER A 98 -10.04 8.20 -14.91
CA SER A 98 -11.22 8.23 -15.76
C SER A 98 -10.86 8.43 -17.22
N LEU A 99 -9.86 9.28 -17.54
CA LEU A 99 -9.32 9.41 -18.90
C LEU A 99 -8.78 8.07 -19.41
N SER A 100 -7.88 7.44 -18.65
CA SER A 100 -7.24 6.18 -19.01
C SER A 100 -8.26 5.07 -19.21
N TYR A 101 -9.22 4.94 -18.30
CA TYR A 101 -10.30 3.96 -18.35
C TYR A 101 -11.16 4.12 -19.60
N ASN A 102 -11.64 5.34 -19.89
CA ASN A 102 -12.50 5.58 -21.07
C ASN A 102 -11.76 5.40 -22.40
N LEU A 103 -10.48 5.80 -22.50
CA LEU A 103 -9.65 5.50 -23.67
C LEU A 103 -9.50 3.97 -23.86
N GLY A 104 -9.23 3.25 -22.78
CA GLY A 104 -9.09 1.80 -22.82
C GLY A 104 -10.37 1.09 -23.23
N GLN A 105 -11.50 1.46 -22.63
CA GLN A 105 -12.79 0.82 -22.88
C GLN A 105 -13.36 1.17 -24.27
N PHE A 106 -13.34 2.42 -24.68
CA PHE A 106 -14.08 2.85 -25.88
C PHE A 106 -13.23 2.98 -27.12
N GLN A 107 -11.95 3.36 -27.00
CA GLN A 107 -11.07 3.49 -28.16
C GLN A 107 -10.26 2.21 -28.39
N LEU A 108 -9.65 1.65 -27.35
CA LEU A 108 -8.85 0.46 -27.47
C LEU A 108 -9.67 -0.83 -27.37
N LYS A 109 -10.84 -0.79 -26.73
CA LYS A 109 -11.69 -1.95 -26.45
C LYS A 109 -10.88 -3.09 -25.82
N ALA A 110 -10.03 -2.71 -24.89
CA ALA A 110 -9.23 -3.64 -24.13
C ALA A 110 -10.10 -4.30 -23.06
N PHE A 111 -9.97 -5.60 -22.89
CA PHE A 111 -10.64 -6.31 -21.80
C PHE A 111 -9.79 -6.27 -20.54
N ASP A 112 -10.43 -6.05 -19.39
CA ASP A 112 -9.80 -6.03 -18.08
C ASP A 112 -10.87 -6.09 -16.98
N ILE A 113 -11.63 -7.19 -16.91
CA ILE A 113 -12.85 -7.29 -16.12
C ILE A 113 -12.66 -7.01 -14.63
N GLY A 114 -11.58 -7.47 -14.02
CA GLY A 114 -11.20 -7.25 -12.62
C GLY A 114 -10.12 -6.17 -12.43
N GLY A 115 -9.77 -5.41 -13.49
CA GLY A 115 -8.97 -4.19 -13.37
C GLY A 115 -7.47 -4.40 -13.12
N SER A 116 -6.85 -5.51 -13.55
CA SER A 116 -5.38 -5.67 -13.43
C SER A 116 -4.63 -4.49 -14.04
N ILE A 117 -5.07 -4.01 -15.20
CA ILE A 117 -4.45 -2.91 -15.94
C ILE A 117 -4.99 -1.57 -15.43
N PHE A 118 -6.32 -1.34 -15.52
CA PHE A 118 -6.91 -0.02 -15.28
C PHE A 118 -6.95 0.35 -13.80
N ILE A 119 -7.11 -0.61 -12.87
CA ILE A 119 -7.21 -0.34 -11.44
C ILE A 119 -5.85 -0.52 -10.78
N HIS A 120 -5.29 -1.74 -10.84
CA HIS A 120 -4.13 -2.12 -10.05
C HIS A 120 -2.83 -1.53 -10.61
N THR A 121 -2.57 -1.67 -11.90
CA THR A 121 -1.38 -1.08 -12.54
C THR A 121 -1.44 0.45 -12.47
N PHE A 122 -2.59 1.05 -12.82
CA PHE A 122 -2.74 2.50 -12.76
C PHE A 122 -2.50 3.03 -11.35
N GLY A 123 -3.21 2.50 -10.34
CA GLY A 123 -3.13 2.96 -8.96
C GLY A 123 -1.71 2.82 -8.38
N ALA A 124 -1.07 1.68 -8.62
CA ALA A 124 0.27 1.42 -8.12
C ALA A 124 1.30 2.38 -8.72
N TYR A 125 1.35 2.52 -10.05
CA TYR A 125 2.38 3.35 -10.69
C TYR A 125 2.10 4.85 -10.58
N PHE A 126 0.84 5.26 -10.46
CA PHE A 126 0.50 6.63 -10.07
C PHE A 126 1.02 6.94 -8.65
N GLY A 127 0.67 6.10 -7.66
CA GLY A 127 1.10 6.29 -6.28
C GLY A 127 2.62 6.26 -6.10
N LEU A 128 3.31 5.35 -6.78
CA LEU A 128 4.77 5.29 -6.78
C LEU A 128 5.41 6.54 -7.39
N ALA A 129 4.85 7.04 -8.49
CA ALA A 129 5.31 8.28 -9.12
C ALA A 129 5.09 9.50 -8.21
N VAL A 130 3.94 9.56 -7.50
CA VAL A 130 3.69 10.57 -6.46
C VAL A 130 4.72 10.45 -5.35
N SER A 131 4.94 9.24 -4.81
CA SER A 131 5.91 8.99 -3.75
C SER A 131 7.32 9.42 -4.16
N TYR A 132 7.75 9.07 -5.36
CA TYR A 132 9.05 9.47 -5.91
C TYR A 132 9.17 10.99 -6.04
N ALA A 133 8.19 11.64 -6.65
CA ALA A 133 8.23 13.08 -6.86
C ALA A 133 8.11 13.87 -5.56
N TYR A 134 7.35 13.39 -4.56
CA TYR A 134 7.16 14.03 -3.25
C TYR A 134 8.30 13.77 -2.26
N ASN A 135 9.04 12.69 -2.41
CA ASN A 135 9.97 12.06 -1.46
C ASN A 135 11.06 12.98 -0.86
N GLY A 136 11.33 14.15 -1.46
CA GLY A 136 12.36 15.08 -0.98
C GLY A 136 12.09 15.73 0.40
N LYS A 137 10.92 15.53 1.01
CA LYS A 137 10.53 16.17 2.27
C LYS A 137 10.61 15.24 3.50
N ILE A 138 10.60 13.93 3.33
CA ILE A 138 10.64 12.96 4.44
C ILE A 138 12.01 12.30 4.48
N LYS A 139 12.70 12.44 5.61
CA LYS A 139 14.09 11.98 5.79
C LYS A 139 14.24 10.76 6.69
N ASP A 140 13.27 10.47 7.55
CA ASP A 140 13.33 9.34 8.48
C ASP A 140 12.16 8.37 8.27
N PHE A 141 12.48 7.17 7.79
CA PHE A 141 11.52 6.08 7.57
C PHE A 141 11.62 4.98 8.64
N LYS A 142 12.41 5.18 9.70
CA LYS A 142 12.59 4.17 10.75
C LYS A 142 11.31 3.91 11.54
N ILE A 143 10.34 4.84 11.46
CA ILE A 143 9.05 4.76 12.16
C ILE A 143 8.08 3.83 11.43
N CYS A 144 8.30 3.52 10.13
CA CYS A 144 7.50 2.60 9.34
C CYS A 144 7.72 1.14 9.76
N SER A 145 7.27 0.77 10.94
CA SER A 145 7.36 -0.61 11.42
C SER A 145 6.05 -1.06 12.05
N GLY A 146 5.73 -2.35 11.86
CA GLY A 146 4.60 -2.98 12.49
C GLY A 146 4.90 -3.49 13.90
N ASN A 147 3.84 -3.80 14.63
CA ASN A 147 3.90 -4.58 15.87
C ASN A 147 2.87 -5.73 15.81
N TYR A 148 2.78 -6.52 16.88
CA TYR A 148 1.87 -7.66 16.93
C TYR A 148 0.40 -7.25 16.71
N ASN A 149 -0.05 -6.19 17.39
CA ASN A 149 -1.45 -5.74 17.29
C ASN A 149 -1.76 -5.16 15.91
N SER A 150 -0.92 -4.25 15.38
CA SER A 150 -1.11 -3.64 14.07
C SER A 150 -1.12 -4.68 12.95
N ASN A 151 -0.24 -5.68 13.01
CA ASN A 151 -0.23 -6.79 12.07
C ASN A 151 -1.49 -7.66 12.19
N THR A 152 -2.03 -7.86 13.41
CA THR A 152 -3.26 -8.63 13.61
C THR A 152 -4.45 -7.94 12.94
N PHE A 153 -4.58 -6.62 13.07
CA PHE A 153 -5.61 -5.86 12.36
C PHE A 153 -5.40 -5.92 10.83
N ALA A 154 -4.16 -5.84 10.36
CA ALA A 154 -3.86 -5.98 8.94
C ALA A 154 -4.25 -7.37 8.38
N TYR A 155 -4.11 -8.45 9.18
CA TYR A 155 -4.62 -9.79 8.81
C TYR A 155 -6.14 -9.80 8.62
N ILE A 156 -6.89 -9.08 9.45
CA ILE A 156 -8.34 -8.92 9.25
C ILE A 156 -8.61 -8.32 7.87
N GLY A 157 -7.86 -7.26 7.48
CA GLY A 157 -7.94 -6.67 6.15
C GLY A 157 -7.69 -7.67 5.02
N THR A 158 -6.63 -8.47 5.14
CA THR A 158 -6.32 -9.52 4.16
C THR A 158 -7.46 -10.54 4.02
N ILE A 159 -8.06 -10.98 5.14
CA ILE A 159 -9.18 -11.93 5.11
C ILE A 159 -10.40 -11.32 4.43
N PHE A 160 -10.73 -10.04 4.72
CA PHE A 160 -11.82 -9.35 4.03
C PHE A 160 -11.57 -9.25 2.52
N LEU A 161 -10.35 -8.91 2.09
CA LEU A 161 -9.98 -8.89 0.68
C LEU A 161 -10.11 -10.29 0.05
N TRP A 162 -9.68 -11.33 0.74
CA TRP A 162 -9.83 -12.71 0.29
C TRP A 162 -11.28 -13.10 0.02
N ILE A 163 -12.20 -12.73 0.93
CA ILE A 163 -13.61 -13.07 0.83
C ILE A 163 -14.29 -12.31 -0.32
N PHE A 164 -13.95 -11.01 -0.49
CA PHE A 164 -14.67 -10.15 -1.42
C PHE A 164 -14.00 -9.97 -2.79
N TRP A 165 -12.77 -10.42 -2.99
CA TRP A 165 -12.07 -10.31 -4.27
C TRP A 165 -12.75 -11.04 -5.42
N PRO A 166 -13.30 -12.25 -5.23
CA PRO A 166 -14.06 -12.91 -6.28
C PRO A 166 -15.24 -12.08 -6.78
N SER A 167 -16.01 -11.46 -5.87
CA SER A 167 -17.10 -10.57 -6.26
C SER A 167 -16.64 -9.26 -6.88
N PHE A 168 -15.49 -8.76 -6.49
CA PHE A 168 -14.86 -7.58 -7.10
C PHE A 168 -14.50 -7.84 -8.57
N ASN A 169 -13.78 -8.91 -8.88
CA ASN A 169 -13.42 -9.27 -10.25
C ASN A 169 -14.65 -9.66 -11.11
N GLY A 170 -15.71 -10.18 -10.49
CA GLY A 170 -16.94 -10.56 -11.19
C GLY A 170 -18.00 -9.46 -11.26
N ALA A 171 -17.77 -8.27 -10.69
CA ALA A 171 -18.82 -7.27 -10.47
C ALA A 171 -19.47 -6.74 -11.76
N LEU A 172 -18.70 -6.51 -12.82
CA LEU A 172 -19.16 -6.02 -14.12
C LEU A 172 -19.44 -7.14 -15.13
N SER A 173 -19.23 -8.40 -14.75
CA SER A 173 -19.53 -9.55 -15.58
C SER A 173 -20.96 -10.07 -15.34
N SER A 174 -21.50 -10.84 -16.25
CA SER A 174 -22.84 -11.41 -16.13
C SER A 174 -22.90 -12.87 -16.59
N GLY A 175 -23.91 -13.62 -16.14
CA GLY A 175 -24.16 -15.01 -16.53
C GLY A 175 -22.98 -15.94 -16.25
N ASP A 176 -22.64 -16.81 -17.20
CA ASP A 176 -21.55 -17.79 -17.07
C ASP A 176 -20.19 -17.14 -16.95
N ALA A 177 -19.96 -15.98 -17.59
CA ALA A 177 -18.72 -15.22 -17.48
C ALA A 177 -18.49 -14.72 -16.06
N GLN A 178 -19.54 -14.26 -15.36
CA GLN A 178 -19.47 -13.87 -13.96
C GLN A 178 -19.09 -15.04 -13.05
N GLN A 179 -19.72 -16.20 -13.26
CA GLN A 179 -19.37 -17.40 -12.49
C GLN A 179 -17.92 -17.81 -12.72
N ARG A 180 -17.44 -17.77 -13.97
CA ARG A 180 -16.01 -18.04 -14.28
C ARG A 180 -15.11 -17.03 -13.57
N ALA A 181 -15.43 -15.74 -13.61
CA ALA A 181 -14.63 -14.71 -12.97
C ALA A 181 -14.48 -14.94 -11.45
N ILE A 182 -15.59 -15.31 -10.78
CA ILE A 182 -15.62 -15.63 -9.36
C ILE A 182 -14.75 -16.86 -9.04
N ILE A 183 -14.98 -17.96 -9.77
CA ILE A 183 -14.26 -19.23 -9.57
C ILE A 183 -12.77 -19.05 -9.83
N ASN A 184 -12.40 -18.45 -10.96
CA ASN A 184 -11.01 -18.25 -11.36
C ASN A 184 -10.27 -17.34 -10.38
N THR A 185 -10.92 -16.32 -9.86
CA THR A 185 -10.34 -15.45 -8.84
C THR A 185 -10.07 -16.21 -7.55
N LEU A 186 -11.02 -17.02 -7.07
CA LEU A 186 -10.82 -17.84 -5.88
C LEU A 186 -9.65 -18.82 -6.08
N LEU A 187 -9.58 -19.49 -7.23
CA LEU A 187 -8.52 -20.44 -7.54
C LEU A 187 -7.15 -19.76 -7.65
N ALA A 188 -7.07 -18.57 -8.24
CA ALA A 188 -5.84 -17.80 -8.31
C ALA A 188 -5.37 -17.32 -6.93
N LEU A 189 -6.30 -16.90 -6.05
CA LEU A 189 -5.98 -16.59 -4.66
C LEU A 189 -5.42 -17.81 -3.92
N THR A 190 -6.00 -19.00 -4.10
CA THR A 190 -5.46 -20.23 -3.48
C THR A 190 -4.06 -20.55 -4.01
N GLY A 191 -3.82 -20.38 -5.31
CA GLY A 191 -2.50 -20.56 -5.93
C GLY A 191 -1.44 -19.64 -5.32
N SER A 192 -1.74 -18.32 -5.20
CA SER A 192 -0.80 -17.37 -4.62
C SER A 192 -0.56 -17.63 -3.12
N CYS A 193 -1.59 -17.99 -2.39
CA CYS A 193 -1.46 -18.36 -0.98
C CYS A 193 -0.49 -19.54 -0.79
N ILE A 194 -0.70 -20.61 -1.51
CA ILE A 194 0.16 -21.81 -1.45
C ILE A 194 1.61 -21.44 -1.78
N SER A 195 1.85 -20.68 -2.86
CA SER A 195 3.20 -20.31 -3.26
C SER A 195 3.92 -19.47 -2.20
N VAL A 196 3.22 -18.51 -1.60
CA VAL A 196 3.81 -17.60 -0.61
C VAL A 196 4.14 -18.32 0.69
N PHE A 197 3.24 -19.17 1.21
CA PHE A 197 3.51 -19.96 2.40
C PHE A 197 4.62 -21.00 2.17
N LEU A 198 4.69 -21.59 0.98
CA LEU A 198 5.74 -22.55 0.63
C LEU A 198 7.12 -21.89 0.55
N ILE A 199 7.20 -20.68 0.02
CA ILE A 199 8.48 -20.11 -0.43
C ILE A 199 9.01 -19.05 0.59
N SER A 200 8.14 -18.30 1.28
CA SER A 200 8.56 -17.21 2.17
C SER A 200 9.52 -17.63 3.29
N PRO A 201 9.44 -18.84 3.89
CA PRO A 201 10.38 -19.26 4.94
C PRO A 201 11.84 -19.28 4.49
N PHE A 202 12.11 -19.54 3.21
CA PHE A 202 13.48 -19.57 2.69
C PHE A 202 14.20 -18.22 2.80
N PHE A 203 13.46 -17.11 2.89
CA PHE A 203 14.00 -15.76 3.00
C PHE A 203 14.10 -15.23 4.43
N LYS A 204 13.54 -15.92 5.42
CA LYS A 204 13.46 -15.47 6.82
C LYS A 204 13.83 -16.54 7.83
N ASN A 205 14.90 -17.31 7.55
CA ASN A 205 15.43 -18.32 8.46
C ASN A 205 14.39 -19.34 8.94
N GLY A 206 13.54 -19.80 8.04
CA GLY A 206 12.50 -20.77 8.32
C GLY A 206 11.21 -20.20 8.94
N LYS A 207 11.10 -18.86 9.07
CA LYS A 207 9.92 -18.20 9.68
C LYS A 207 9.10 -17.46 8.63
N PHE A 208 7.80 -17.31 8.89
CA PHE A 208 6.93 -16.44 8.12
C PHE A 208 7.14 -14.98 8.49
N HIS A 209 7.04 -14.09 7.50
CA HIS A 209 7.04 -12.64 7.70
C HIS A 209 5.64 -12.10 7.47
N ALA A 210 5.07 -11.38 8.44
CA ALA A 210 3.67 -10.94 8.39
C ALA A 210 3.34 -10.17 7.10
N GLU A 211 4.11 -9.14 6.76
CA GLU A 211 3.86 -8.31 5.57
C GLU A 211 3.87 -9.12 4.27
N TYR A 212 4.74 -10.15 4.15
CA TYR A 212 4.77 -10.99 2.96
C TYR A 212 3.49 -11.81 2.82
N ILE A 213 3.04 -12.40 3.94
CA ILE A 213 1.81 -13.20 3.96
C ILE A 213 0.59 -12.33 3.70
N LEU A 214 0.51 -11.17 4.36
CA LEU A 214 -0.61 -10.23 4.23
C LEU A 214 -0.85 -9.80 2.79
N ASN A 215 0.22 -9.51 2.06
CA ASN A 215 0.14 -8.92 0.74
C ASN A 215 0.26 -9.96 -0.39
N ALA A 216 1.33 -10.76 -0.41
CA ALA A 216 1.59 -11.61 -1.55
C ALA A 216 0.57 -12.77 -1.73
N THR A 217 -0.17 -13.15 -0.68
CA THR A 217 -1.28 -14.11 -0.82
C THR A 217 -2.45 -13.57 -1.64
N LEU A 218 -2.58 -12.26 -1.79
CA LEU A 218 -3.62 -11.59 -2.58
C LEU A 218 -3.20 -11.40 -4.05
N ALA A 219 -1.94 -11.60 -4.38
CA ALA A 219 -1.36 -11.34 -5.71
C ALA A 219 -2.08 -12.06 -6.86
N GLY A 220 -2.59 -13.27 -6.60
CA GLY A 220 -3.36 -14.04 -7.56
C GLY A 220 -4.65 -13.34 -7.98
N GLY A 221 -5.34 -12.69 -7.03
CA GLY A 221 -6.56 -11.92 -7.29
C GLY A 221 -6.32 -10.73 -8.22
N VAL A 222 -5.18 -10.04 -8.05
CA VAL A 222 -4.75 -8.94 -8.94
C VAL A 222 -4.43 -9.45 -10.34
N THR A 223 -3.59 -10.47 -10.45
CA THR A 223 -3.08 -10.95 -11.75
C THR A 223 -4.17 -11.56 -12.61
N ILE A 224 -5.07 -12.35 -12.01
CA ILE A 224 -6.17 -13.00 -12.74
C ILE A 224 -7.23 -11.99 -13.22
N GLY A 225 -7.32 -10.82 -12.60
CA GLY A 225 -8.37 -9.82 -12.83
C GLY A 225 -8.56 -9.46 -14.30
N ASN A 226 -7.48 -9.38 -15.07
CA ASN A 226 -7.57 -9.08 -16.50
C ASN A 226 -8.37 -10.12 -17.30
N THR A 227 -8.26 -11.40 -16.95
CA THR A 227 -8.75 -12.54 -17.74
C THR A 227 -9.68 -13.47 -16.97
N ALA A 228 -10.15 -13.05 -15.81
CA ALA A 228 -10.90 -13.91 -14.90
C ALA A 228 -12.17 -14.52 -15.52
N ASP A 229 -12.85 -13.79 -16.37
CA ASP A 229 -14.07 -14.21 -17.09
C ASP A 229 -13.79 -15.01 -18.37
N LEU A 230 -12.55 -15.00 -18.87
CA LEU A 230 -12.18 -15.62 -20.15
C LEU A 230 -11.64 -17.05 -20.00
N ILE A 231 -10.95 -17.35 -18.90
CA ILE A 231 -10.30 -18.63 -18.67
C ILE A 231 -11.33 -19.71 -18.36
N SER A 232 -11.39 -20.74 -19.20
CA SER A 232 -12.29 -21.87 -19.05
C SER A 232 -11.72 -23.05 -18.27
N GLN A 233 -10.38 -23.11 -18.11
CA GLN A 233 -9.69 -24.23 -17.49
C GLN A 233 -9.17 -23.85 -16.09
N PRO A 234 -9.71 -24.42 -15.00
CA PRO A 234 -9.40 -23.99 -13.61
C PRO A 234 -7.91 -24.10 -13.24
N TRP A 235 -7.17 -25.08 -13.77
CA TRP A 235 -5.76 -25.26 -13.47
C TRP A 235 -4.89 -24.08 -13.95
N ILE A 236 -5.30 -23.38 -15.01
CA ILE A 236 -4.62 -22.18 -15.51
C ILE A 236 -4.69 -21.08 -14.44
N SER A 237 -5.85 -20.88 -13.84
CA SER A 237 -6.05 -19.86 -12.80
C SER A 237 -5.19 -20.14 -11.55
N ILE A 238 -5.10 -21.42 -11.12
CA ILE A 238 -4.22 -21.81 -10.01
C ILE A 238 -2.76 -21.52 -10.37
N THR A 239 -2.34 -21.85 -11.59
CA THR A 239 -0.96 -21.65 -12.06
C THR A 239 -0.61 -20.17 -12.13
N ILE A 240 -1.50 -19.32 -12.68
CA ILE A 240 -1.34 -17.86 -12.71
C ILE A 240 -1.19 -17.34 -11.30
N GLY A 241 -2.07 -17.76 -10.37
CA GLY A 241 -2.02 -17.37 -8.97
C GLY A 241 -0.71 -17.77 -8.30
N PHE A 242 -0.24 -18.99 -8.51
CA PHE A 242 1.03 -19.49 -7.96
C PHE A 242 2.22 -18.60 -8.37
N PHE A 243 2.34 -18.30 -9.66
CA PHE A 243 3.41 -17.44 -10.15
C PHE A 243 3.23 -15.97 -9.74
N ALA A 244 2.01 -15.49 -9.61
CA ALA A 244 1.73 -14.14 -9.10
C ALA A 244 2.19 -13.97 -7.65
N GLY A 245 1.85 -14.92 -6.76
CA GLY A 245 2.31 -14.93 -5.37
C GLY A 245 3.84 -15.00 -5.28
N PHE A 246 4.47 -15.83 -6.10
CA PHE A 246 5.92 -15.92 -6.17
C PHE A 246 6.57 -14.61 -6.63
N ALA A 247 6.08 -13.99 -7.70
CA ALA A 247 6.60 -12.71 -8.21
C ALA A 247 6.43 -11.57 -7.21
N SER A 248 5.27 -11.49 -6.55
CA SER A 248 5.00 -10.52 -5.48
C SER A 248 5.99 -10.69 -4.31
N LEU A 249 6.18 -11.93 -3.84
CA LEU A 249 7.12 -12.24 -2.76
C LEU A 249 8.55 -11.85 -3.12
N LEU A 250 9.02 -12.19 -4.33
CA LEU A 250 10.36 -11.77 -4.79
C LEU A 250 10.50 -10.25 -4.84
N GLY A 251 9.44 -9.55 -5.22
CA GLY A 251 9.38 -8.10 -5.18
C GLY A 251 9.64 -7.54 -3.78
N TYR A 252 8.93 -8.07 -2.77
CA TYR A 252 9.12 -7.67 -1.37
C TYR A 252 10.53 -7.96 -0.86
N VAL A 253 11.09 -9.11 -1.22
CA VAL A 253 12.40 -9.56 -0.70
C VAL A 253 13.57 -8.81 -1.33
N GLY A 254 13.52 -8.56 -2.65
CA GLY A 254 14.69 -8.08 -3.38
C GLY A 254 14.54 -6.69 -3.98
N VAL A 255 13.36 -6.35 -4.51
CA VAL A 255 13.18 -5.11 -5.27
C VAL A 255 13.00 -3.89 -4.36
N ASN A 256 12.37 -4.05 -3.20
CA ASN A 256 12.09 -2.95 -2.27
C ASN A 256 13.37 -2.22 -1.85
N GLU A 257 14.35 -2.97 -1.35
CA GLU A 257 15.61 -2.40 -0.89
C GLU A 257 16.42 -1.77 -2.03
N PHE A 258 16.37 -2.39 -3.22
CA PHE A 258 17.00 -1.86 -4.43
C PHE A 258 16.42 -0.51 -4.85
N LEU A 259 15.09 -0.38 -4.91
CA LEU A 259 14.41 0.85 -5.30
C LEU A 259 14.68 1.97 -4.29
N PHE A 260 14.63 1.64 -3.00
CA PHE A 260 14.92 2.64 -1.96
C PHE A 260 16.36 3.14 -2.03
N LYS A 261 17.34 2.22 -2.13
CA LYS A 261 18.76 2.59 -2.13
C LYS A 261 19.21 3.33 -3.40
N ASN A 262 18.70 2.95 -4.57
CA ASN A 262 19.23 3.47 -5.84
C ASN A 262 18.47 4.68 -6.37
N ILE A 263 17.17 4.77 -6.13
CA ILE A 263 16.32 5.86 -6.65
C ILE A 263 15.55 6.60 -5.56
N SER A 264 15.79 6.28 -4.29
CA SER A 264 15.10 6.90 -3.15
C SER A 264 13.57 6.79 -3.22
N LEU A 265 13.06 5.75 -3.86
CA LEU A 265 11.63 5.48 -3.94
C LEU A 265 11.21 4.70 -2.69
N HIS A 266 10.35 5.30 -1.89
CA HIS A 266 9.77 4.66 -0.72
C HIS A 266 8.30 4.32 -0.98
N ASP A 267 7.99 3.04 -0.94
CA ASP A 267 6.65 2.47 -1.07
C ASP A 267 6.17 1.99 0.31
N THR A 268 5.28 2.74 0.95
CA THR A 268 4.93 2.48 2.35
C THR A 268 4.25 1.12 2.54
N CYS A 269 3.26 0.79 1.71
CA CYS A 269 2.50 -0.46 1.84
C CYS A 269 2.98 -1.57 0.91
N GLY A 270 4.01 -1.34 0.09
CA GLY A 270 4.45 -2.33 -0.89
C GLY A 270 3.48 -2.51 -2.05
N VAL A 271 2.81 -1.43 -2.47
CA VAL A 271 1.84 -1.48 -3.58
C VAL A 271 2.47 -1.88 -4.90
N HIS A 272 3.77 -1.62 -5.07
CA HIS A 272 4.52 -2.09 -6.23
C HIS A 272 4.48 -3.61 -6.37
N TYR A 273 4.59 -4.31 -5.25
CA TYR A 273 4.72 -5.77 -5.24
C TYR A 273 3.35 -6.46 -5.29
N LEU A 274 2.36 -5.92 -4.57
CA LEU A 274 1.01 -6.47 -4.57
C LEU A 274 0.21 -6.08 -5.82
N HIS A 275 0.29 -4.82 -6.28
CA HIS A 275 -0.57 -4.30 -7.34
C HIS A 275 0.20 -3.95 -8.63
N GLY A 276 1.41 -3.40 -8.52
CA GLY A 276 2.21 -2.97 -9.68
C GLY A 276 2.72 -4.14 -10.51
N ILE A 277 3.59 -4.97 -9.95
CA ILE A 277 4.16 -6.14 -10.64
C ILE A 277 3.05 -7.11 -11.06
N THR A 278 2.13 -7.39 -10.17
CA THR A 278 1.05 -8.35 -10.41
C THR A 278 0.00 -7.84 -11.37
N GLY A 279 -0.30 -6.53 -11.37
CA GLY A 279 -1.19 -5.91 -12.35
C GLY A 279 -0.59 -5.92 -13.76
N VAL A 280 0.68 -5.55 -13.90
CA VAL A 280 1.42 -5.66 -15.18
C VAL A 280 1.47 -7.13 -15.64
N SER A 281 1.73 -8.06 -14.71
CA SER A 281 1.70 -9.50 -15.03
C SER A 281 0.33 -9.95 -15.55
N GLY A 282 -0.76 -9.44 -14.94
CA GLY A 282 -2.14 -9.68 -15.41
C GLY A 282 -2.37 -9.15 -16.82
N GLY A 283 -1.90 -7.93 -17.10
CA GLY A 283 -1.92 -7.38 -18.47
C GLY A 283 -1.16 -8.23 -19.48
N ILE A 284 0.03 -8.74 -19.10
CA ILE A 284 0.82 -9.64 -19.94
C ILE A 284 0.09 -10.98 -20.16
N VAL A 285 -0.51 -11.55 -19.13
CA VAL A 285 -1.35 -12.77 -19.26
C VAL A 285 -2.50 -12.50 -20.23
N GLY A 286 -3.15 -11.33 -20.14
CA GLY A 286 -4.21 -10.93 -21.08
C GLY A 286 -3.74 -10.86 -22.53
N ILE A 287 -2.53 -10.35 -22.80
CA ILE A 287 -1.95 -10.35 -24.14
C ILE A 287 -1.81 -11.77 -24.69
N PHE A 288 -1.30 -12.71 -23.88
CA PHE A 288 -1.17 -14.10 -24.28
C PHE A 288 -2.53 -14.79 -24.48
N ILE A 289 -3.49 -14.57 -23.59
CA ILE A 289 -4.84 -15.12 -23.74
C ILE A 289 -5.49 -14.58 -25.01
N ALA A 290 -5.41 -13.27 -25.28
CA ALA A 290 -5.93 -12.71 -26.53
C ALA A 290 -5.29 -13.34 -27.77
N PHE A 291 -3.97 -13.52 -27.77
CA PHE A 291 -3.22 -14.09 -28.89
C PHE A 291 -3.56 -15.56 -29.17
N MET A 292 -3.77 -16.34 -28.08
CA MET A 292 -4.02 -17.79 -28.17
C MET A 292 -5.50 -18.15 -28.36
N SER A 293 -6.42 -17.23 -28.15
CA SER A 293 -7.86 -17.45 -28.22
C SER A 293 -8.36 -17.52 -29.65
N ASP A 294 -9.40 -18.31 -29.91
CA ASP A 294 -10.12 -18.24 -31.18
C ASP A 294 -10.98 -16.97 -31.22
N SER A 295 -10.69 -16.11 -32.21
CA SER A 295 -11.40 -14.83 -32.37
C SER A 295 -12.91 -14.97 -32.64
N LYS A 296 -13.32 -16.13 -33.15
CA LYS A 296 -14.73 -16.44 -33.44
C LYS A 296 -15.51 -16.78 -32.13
N GLU A 297 -14.87 -17.52 -31.25
CA GLU A 297 -15.45 -17.89 -29.95
C GLU A 297 -15.52 -16.68 -29.00
N MET A 298 -14.50 -15.82 -29.02
CA MET A 298 -14.35 -14.71 -28.08
C MET A 298 -15.03 -13.41 -28.52
N ASN A 299 -15.58 -13.37 -29.76
CA ASN A 299 -16.33 -12.22 -30.30
C ASN A 299 -15.62 -10.85 -30.10
N TRP A 300 -14.35 -10.75 -30.51
CA TRP A 300 -13.54 -9.52 -30.37
C TRP A 300 -14.02 -8.36 -31.28
N GLU A 301 -15.34 -8.10 -31.39
CA GLU A 301 -15.88 -7.04 -32.23
C GLU A 301 -15.24 -6.93 -33.64
N ASN A 302 -15.16 -8.07 -34.35
CA ASN A 302 -14.54 -8.21 -35.67
C ASN A 302 -13.00 -8.05 -35.72
N ARG A 303 -12.30 -8.14 -34.58
CA ARG A 303 -10.83 -8.16 -34.55
C ARG A 303 -10.29 -9.59 -34.59
N THR A 304 -9.10 -9.73 -35.15
CA THR A 304 -8.34 -10.97 -35.03
C THR A 304 -7.71 -11.08 -33.64
N SER A 305 -7.38 -12.30 -33.21
CA SER A 305 -6.68 -12.54 -31.93
C SER A 305 -5.37 -11.75 -31.82
N THR A 306 -4.59 -11.70 -32.91
CA THR A 306 -3.35 -10.91 -32.99
C THR A 306 -3.63 -9.40 -32.83
N THR A 307 -4.68 -8.89 -33.47
CA THR A 307 -5.06 -7.47 -33.34
C THR A 307 -5.50 -7.16 -31.92
N GLN A 308 -6.31 -8.02 -31.30
CA GLN A 308 -6.72 -7.81 -29.92
C GLN A 308 -5.53 -7.85 -28.94
N ALA A 309 -4.59 -8.80 -29.13
CA ALA A 309 -3.36 -8.84 -28.34
C ALA A 309 -2.54 -7.55 -28.47
N LEU A 310 -2.42 -6.99 -29.67
CA LEU A 310 -1.75 -5.70 -29.90
C LEU A 310 -2.44 -4.56 -29.15
N TYR A 311 -3.77 -4.50 -29.15
CA TYR A 311 -4.53 -3.50 -28.40
C TYR A 311 -4.38 -3.65 -26.89
N GLN A 312 -4.21 -4.89 -26.37
CA GLN A 312 -3.88 -5.10 -24.95
C GLN A 312 -2.47 -4.56 -24.62
N VAL A 313 -1.48 -4.75 -25.49
CA VAL A 313 -0.13 -4.15 -25.32
C VAL A 313 -0.23 -2.62 -25.27
N ILE A 314 -0.97 -2.02 -26.23
CA ILE A 314 -1.14 -0.57 -26.29
C ILE A 314 -1.86 -0.07 -25.03
N ALA A 315 -2.90 -0.76 -24.58
CA ALA A 315 -3.64 -0.40 -23.36
C ALA A 315 -2.74 -0.42 -22.12
N LEU A 316 -1.94 -1.48 -21.94
CA LEU A 316 -1.01 -1.57 -20.82
C LEU A 316 0.05 -0.45 -20.86
N GLY A 317 0.62 -0.17 -22.04
CA GLY A 317 1.59 0.91 -22.22
C GLY A 317 0.99 2.29 -21.99
N MET A 318 -0.23 2.54 -22.47
CA MET A 318 -0.98 3.78 -22.26
C MET A 318 -1.27 4.02 -20.77
N VAL A 319 -1.75 2.99 -20.07
CA VAL A 319 -2.05 3.07 -18.63
C VAL A 319 -0.79 3.40 -17.83
N LEU A 320 0.32 2.70 -18.09
CA LEU A 320 1.61 2.99 -17.44
C LEU A 320 2.07 4.43 -17.73
N GLY A 321 1.98 4.87 -18.98
CA GLY A 321 2.38 6.22 -19.37
C GLY A 321 1.57 7.30 -18.67
N ILE A 322 0.23 7.19 -18.69
CA ILE A 322 -0.66 8.16 -18.03
C ILE A 322 -0.46 8.15 -16.51
N ALA A 323 -0.39 6.97 -15.88
CA ALA A 323 -0.24 6.83 -14.44
C ALA A 323 1.08 7.47 -13.95
N ILE A 324 2.21 7.12 -14.57
CA ILE A 324 3.52 7.64 -14.18
C ILE A 324 3.59 9.15 -14.42
N PHE A 325 3.19 9.62 -15.60
CA PHE A 325 3.25 11.05 -15.95
C PHE A 325 2.38 11.90 -15.03
N SER A 326 1.11 11.52 -14.85
CA SER A 326 0.20 12.25 -13.97
C SER A 326 0.60 12.16 -12.51
N GLY A 327 1.12 11.00 -12.06
CA GLY A 327 1.62 10.83 -10.70
C GLY A 327 2.84 11.71 -10.40
N LEU A 328 3.78 11.84 -11.33
CA LEU A 328 4.93 12.76 -11.18
C LEU A 328 4.47 14.22 -11.04
N ILE A 329 3.54 14.66 -11.89
CA ILE A 329 2.98 16.02 -11.82
C ILE A 329 2.27 16.22 -10.48
N CYS A 330 1.43 15.28 -10.06
CA CYS A 330 0.73 15.34 -8.80
C CYS A 330 1.72 15.46 -7.62
N GLY A 331 2.74 14.60 -7.56
CA GLY A 331 3.74 14.63 -6.50
C GLY A 331 4.52 15.95 -6.43
N LEU A 332 4.82 16.58 -7.58
CA LEU A 332 5.43 17.91 -7.61
C LEU A 332 4.47 18.98 -7.05
N PHE A 333 3.20 18.93 -7.42
CA PHE A 333 2.20 19.85 -6.87
C PHE A 333 2.02 19.70 -5.37
N LEU A 334 2.03 18.48 -4.85
CA LEU A 334 1.90 18.24 -3.41
C LEU A 334 3.03 18.88 -2.59
N ARG A 335 4.19 19.16 -3.18
CA ARG A 335 5.28 19.89 -2.52
C ARG A 335 4.95 21.36 -2.22
N LEU A 336 3.93 21.92 -2.85
CA LEU A 336 3.49 23.30 -2.61
C LEU A 336 2.70 23.45 -1.30
N PHE A 337 2.15 22.37 -0.80
CA PHE A 337 1.44 22.34 0.48
C PHE A 337 2.42 22.18 1.65
N GLU A 338 1.97 22.54 2.85
CA GLU A 338 2.72 22.29 4.07
C GLU A 338 2.99 20.79 4.22
N ALA A 339 4.20 20.48 4.68
CA ALA A 339 4.55 19.10 4.96
C ALA A 339 3.84 18.65 6.25
N VAL A 340 3.54 17.35 6.35
CA VAL A 340 3.07 16.73 7.57
C VAL A 340 4.12 16.89 8.67
N GLU A 341 3.70 17.24 9.89
CA GLU A 341 4.60 17.48 11.04
C GLU A 341 5.03 16.15 11.67
N ALA A 342 4.08 15.25 11.91
CA ALA A 342 4.30 13.94 12.49
C ALA A 342 4.01 12.82 11.46
N PRO A 343 4.92 12.52 10.51
CA PRO A 343 4.69 11.48 9.51
C PRO A 343 4.57 10.10 10.19
N PHE A 344 3.63 9.28 9.69
CA PHE A 344 3.32 7.95 10.17
C PHE A 344 2.78 7.88 11.61
N ASP A 345 2.15 8.97 12.07
CA ASP A 345 1.57 9.05 13.41
C ASP A 345 0.10 9.49 13.35
N ASP A 346 -0.74 8.85 14.16
CA ASP A 346 -2.17 9.18 14.25
C ASP A 346 -2.39 10.55 14.91
N GLU A 347 -1.48 11.03 15.77
CA GLU A 347 -1.53 12.34 16.41
C GLU A 347 -1.64 13.52 15.42
N GLU A 348 -1.20 13.33 14.18
CA GLU A 348 -1.33 14.34 13.12
C GLU A 348 -2.80 14.67 12.79
N LEU A 349 -3.72 13.70 12.94
CA LEU A 349 -5.10 13.79 12.44
C LEU A 349 -6.15 13.47 13.50
N TRP A 350 -5.77 12.84 14.60
CA TRP A 350 -6.67 12.29 15.60
C TRP A 350 -6.29 12.81 17.00
N GLU A 351 -7.31 13.03 17.83
CA GLU A 351 -7.12 13.19 19.25
C GLU A 351 -6.83 11.82 19.85
N THR A 352 -5.56 11.58 20.17
CA THR A 352 -5.11 10.32 20.78
C THR A 352 -5.03 10.51 22.28
N GLU A 353 -5.57 9.54 23.05
CA GLU A 353 -5.27 9.48 24.49
C GLU A 353 -3.77 9.17 24.61
N GLU A 354 -3.04 10.03 25.33
CA GLU A 354 -1.65 9.72 25.67
C GLU A 354 -1.62 8.37 26.38
N ASP A 355 -0.78 7.48 25.91
CA ASP A 355 -0.69 6.12 26.45
C ASP A 355 -0.27 6.25 27.94
N GLU A 356 -1.20 6.02 28.89
CA GLU A 356 -0.96 6.16 30.34
C GLU A 356 0.30 5.38 30.78
N LEU A 357 0.64 4.32 30.06
CA LEU A 357 1.84 3.54 30.30
C LEU A 357 3.11 4.28 29.83
N GLU A 358 3.06 4.99 28.73
CA GLU A 358 4.18 5.80 28.23
C GLU A 358 4.42 6.98 29.16
N ILE A 359 3.37 7.67 29.60
CA ILE A 359 3.46 8.74 30.62
C ILE A 359 4.01 8.21 31.93
N ALA A 360 3.50 7.05 32.41
CA ALA A 360 3.99 6.45 33.65
C ALA A 360 5.48 6.05 33.53
N ASN A 361 5.92 5.58 32.37
CA ASN A 361 7.32 5.27 32.12
C ASN A 361 8.18 6.53 32.02
N TRP A 362 7.72 7.58 31.35
CA TRP A 362 8.40 8.88 31.29
C TRP A 362 8.52 9.49 32.68
N MET A 363 7.45 9.48 33.49
CA MET A 363 7.48 9.96 34.89
C MET A 363 8.50 9.19 35.74
N LYS A 364 8.58 7.85 35.59
CA LYS A 364 9.59 7.03 36.29
C LYS A 364 11.02 7.36 35.85
N ILE A 365 11.23 7.60 34.56
CA ILE A 365 12.54 7.99 34.01
C ILE A 365 12.93 9.38 34.55
N GLU A 366 12.00 10.32 34.54
CA GLU A 366 12.24 11.68 35.03
C GLU A 366 12.55 11.69 36.55
N GLU A 367 11.81 10.93 37.34
CA GLU A 367 12.05 10.74 38.76
C GLU A 367 13.42 10.08 39.01
N THR A 368 13.78 9.08 38.22
CA THR A 368 15.08 8.42 38.33
C THR A 368 16.22 9.37 37.99
N VAL A 369 16.11 10.16 36.93
CA VAL A 369 17.08 11.20 36.55
C VAL A 369 17.20 12.27 37.64
N LYS A 370 16.08 12.71 38.21
CA LYS A 370 16.04 13.68 39.33
C LYS A 370 16.75 13.13 40.58
N ASN A 371 16.52 11.87 40.90
CA ASN A 371 17.17 11.20 42.02
C ASN A 371 18.67 11.02 41.80
N LEU A 372 19.11 10.71 40.60
CA LEU A 372 20.54 10.62 40.24
C LEU A 372 21.21 11.99 40.30
N ARG A 373 20.57 13.05 39.83
CA ARG A 373 21.07 14.44 39.93
C ARG A 373 21.24 14.85 41.42
N ASN A 374 20.26 14.55 42.27
CA ASN A 374 20.31 14.86 43.69
C ASN A 374 21.41 14.05 44.41
N ARG A 375 21.60 12.77 44.07
CA ARG A 375 22.71 11.95 44.64
C ARG A 375 24.09 12.47 44.22
N ASN A 376 24.24 12.93 42.99
CA ASN A 376 25.50 13.53 42.53
C ASN A 376 25.73 14.89 43.18
N ALA A 377 24.73 15.71 43.32
CA ALA A 377 24.85 16.99 44.03
C ALA A 377 25.25 16.81 45.53
N ASN A 378 24.67 15.79 46.20
CA ASN A 378 25.04 15.49 47.60
C ASN A 378 26.45 14.91 47.69
N LYS A 379 26.91 14.06 46.79
CA LYS A 379 28.30 13.58 46.73
C LYS A 379 29.29 14.71 46.46
N THR A 380 28.92 15.67 45.65
CA THR A 380 29.78 16.86 45.37
C THR A 380 29.86 17.75 46.63
N ASN A 381 28.77 17.90 47.37
CA ASN A 381 28.75 18.65 48.64
C ASN A 381 29.49 17.90 49.78
N GLU A 382 29.45 16.60 49.84
CA GLU A 382 30.24 15.82 50.80
C GLU A 382 31.73 15.88 50.47
N ASN A 383 32.12 15.77 49.22
CA ASN A 383 33.55 15.91 48.79
C ASN A 383 34.06 17.34 49.06
N ASN A 384 33.23 18.38 48.86
CA ASN A 384 33.58 19.75 49.18
C ASN A 384 33.69 20.02 50.71
N ARG A 385 33.01 19.22 51.56
CA ARG A 385 33.17 19.25 53.02
C ARG A 385 34.44 18.55 53.50
N TYR A 386 34.93 17.52 52.78
CA TYR A 386 36.19 16.84 53.11
C TYR A 386 37.44 17.58 52.59
N ASP A 387 37.30 18.40 51.50
CA ASP A 387 38.39 19.16 50.91
C ASP A 387 38.58 20.55 51.48
N GLY A 388 37.82 20.96 52.51
CA GLY A 388 37.99 22.21 53.25
C GLY A 388 39.33 22.33 53.98
N ASN A 389 40.24 21.33 53.81
CA ASN A 389 41.55 21.31 54.50
C ASN A 389 42.76 21.00 53.59
N ARG A 390 42.62 21.11 52.27
CA ARG A 390 43.79 21.06 51.34
C ARG A 390 43.60 21.93 50.10
N ASN A 391 44.37 23.00 50.05
CA ASN A 391 44.53 23.84 48.86
C ASN A 391 45.02 23.03 47.66
N SER A 392 44.18 22.90 46.62
CA SER A 392 44.69 22.82 45.24
C SER A 392 43.55 23.08 44.25
N LYS A 393 43.75 24.11 43.41
CA LYS A 393 42.88 24.51 42.32
C LYS A 393 42.99 23.44 41.19
N VAL A 394 41.92 22.72 40.92
CA VAL A 394 41.74 21.95 39.67
C VAL A 394 40.56 22.52 38.93
N LYS A 395 40.81 22.97 37.71
CA LYS A 395 39.79 23.51 36.78
C LYS A 395 38.84 22.36 36.37
N VAL A 396 37.55 22.51 36.66
CA VAL A 396 36.48 21.68 36.09
C VAL A 396 36.04 22.35 34.80
N ASN A 397 36.46 21.78 33.68
CA ASN A 397 35.86 22.02 32.37
C ASN A 397 35.54 20.66 31.75
N ASN A 398 34.31 20.52 31.23
CA ASN A 398 33.80 19.41 30.38
C ASN A 398 33.24 18.18 31.09
N ILE A 399 31.99 18.30 31.62
CA ILE A 399 31.08 17.15 31.81
C ILE A 399 29.64 17.53 31.42
N GLU A 400 29.42 18.08 30.24
CA GLU A 400 28.04 18.35 29.78
C GLU A 400 27.62 17.62 28.48
N LYS A 401 28.47 16.82 27.87
CA LYS A 401 28.16 16.12 26.62
C LYS A 401 28.26 14.61 26.62
N GLY A 402 28.70 13.97 27.71
CA GLY A 402 28.93 12.52 27.77
C GLY A 402 27.83 11.71 28.50
N GLY A 403 27.03 12.33 29.34
CA GLY A 403 26.16 11.60 30.28
C GLY A 403 24.91 10.97 29.69
N ILE A 404 24.45 11.45 28.54
CA ILE A 404 23.18 10.95 27.94
C ILE A 404 23.44 9.73 27.04
N VAL A 405 24.63 9.56 26.51
CA VAL A 405 24.99 8.44 25.61
C VAL A 405 25.31 7.16 26.39
N GLU A 406 25.77 7.24 27.62
CA GLU A 406 26.10 6.05 28.44
C GLU A 406 24.89 5.43 29.14
N LEU A 407 23.83 6.21 29.44
CA LEU A 407 22.59 5.68 30.02
C LEU A 407 21.79 4.80 29.07
N GLY A 408 21.90 5.01 27.75
CA GLY A 408 21.27 4.17 26.74
C GLY A 408 21.96 2.82 26.48
N LYS A 409 23.20 2.64 26.97
CA LYS A 409 23.96 1.39 26.77
C LYS A 409 23.87 0.40 27.91
N ASN A 410 23.36 0.80 29.07
CA ASN A 410 23.29 -0.04 30.27
C ASN A 410 21.88 -0.45 30.71
N ILE A 411 20.88 -0.25 29.86
CA ILE A 411 19.57 -0.89 30.05
C ILE A 411 19.65 -2.26 29.37
N ASN A 412 20.28 -3.20 30.07
CA ASN A 412 20.07 -4.61 29.80
C ASN A 412 18.63 -4.92 30.22
N TYR A 413 17.79 -5.28 29.27
CA TYR A 413 16.56 -6.00 29.56
C TYR A 413 16.96 -7.29 30.26
N GLU A 414 16.72 -7.42 31.56
CA GLU A 414 16.70 -8.71 32.22
C GLU A 414 15.63 -9.54 31.53
N GLU A 415 16.07 -10.48 30.71
CA GLU A 415 15.25 -11.59 30.26
C GLU A 415 14.80 -12.34 31.51
N THR A 416 13.50 -12.30 31.80
CA THR A 416 12.89 -13.19 32.78
C THR A 416 13.15 -14.64 32.35
N PRO A 417 13.83 -15.47 33.16
CA PRO A 417 14.02 -16.85 32.82
C PRO A 417 12.72 -17.62 33.11
N GLY A 418 12.10 -18.17 32.11
CA GLY A 418 11.01 -19.11 32.35
C GLY A 418 10.03 -19.27 31.21
N SER A 419 10.33 -20.09 30.24
CA SER A 419 9.56 -21.30 29.90
C SER A 419 10.24 -21.99 28.71
N LYS A 420 11.12 -22.93 29.04
CA LYS A 420 11.32 -24.12 28.21
C LYS A 420 10.07 -24.96 28.41
N ASP A 421 9.68 -25.63 27.33
CA ASP A 421 8.65 -26.67 27.22
C ASP A 421 7.24 -26.17 26.83
N TYR A 422 6.97 -26.15 25.51
CA TYR A 422 6.11 -27.02 24.67
C TYR A 422 6.13 -26.54 23.23
#